data_210243ae1132a5b0567b47afac160991
#
_entry.id   210243ae1132a5b0567b47afac160991
#
_cell.length_a   1.000
_cell.length_b   1.000
_cell.length_c   1.000
_cell.angle_alpha   90.00
_cell.angle_beta   90.00
_cell.angle_gamma   90.00
#
_symmetry.space_group_name_H-M   'P 1'
#
loop_
_entity.id
_entity.type
_entity.pdbx_description
1 polymer ?
#
loop_
_entity_poly.entity_id
_entity_poly.type
_entity_poly.pdbx_seq_one_letter_code
_entity_poly.pdbx_strand_id
1 'polypeptide(L)'
;DASRAVGVAQSLISRDMRAAFVAANDADYAEIRERHKNRGDAKRLVSLEKARGQKFDGGWADYTPPAPRQPGLHVFDDYPLDELVDCIDWTPFFNAWELFGKYPAILTDDVVGAQASELYRDARAMLAKIVDERWLTAKAVFGLWPANSVGDDVELTVDGRSARLHFLRQQVDKPVERPDFCLADFIAPKDSGRQDWIGMFAVTAGIGIDAHVARFEADHDDYNAILLKALADRLAEALAERLHQRVRTEFWGYVADETLDNEALIAEKYIGIRPAPGYPACPEHSEKATLFRLLDAGSHAGMSLTESFAMLPTAAVSGYYFSHPQSQYFVVGRVSKEQVADYARRKGVEIAQVERWLASNLDYDPE
;
A
#
# COMPACT_ATOMS: atom_id res chain seq x y z
N ASP A 1 -3.00 -8.29 -21.43
CA ASP A 1 -2.52 -7.93 -22.76
C ASP A 1 -3.70 -7.77 -23.71
N ALA A 2 -3.90 -6.56 -24.23
CA ALA A 2 -5.02 -6.21 -25.13
C ALA A 2 -4.98 -7.02 -26.44
N SER A 3 -3.81 -7.47 -26.90
CA SER A 3 -3.68 -8.29 -28.12
C SER A 3 -4.34 -9.65 -28.00
N ARG A 4 -4.39 -10.24 -26.81
CA ARG A 4 -5.11 -11.49 -26.53
C ARG A 4 -6.62 -11.32 -26.52
N ALA A 5 -7.12 -10.13 -26.12
CA ALA A 5 -8.55 -9.86 -26.07
C ALA A 5 -9.23 -9.98 -27.43
N VAL A 6 -8.56 -9.61 -28.52
CA VAL A 6 -9.08 -9.73 -29.90
C VAL A 6 -9.35 -11.17 -30.26
N GLY A 7 -8.40 -12.08 -30.02
CA GLY A 7 -8.56 -13.52 -30.31
C GLY A 7 -9.65 -14.17 -29.44
N VAL A 8 -9.73 -13.80 -28.16
CA VAL A 8 -10.79 -14.25 -27.26
C VAL A 8 -12.16 -13.78 -27.73
N ALA A 9 -12.30 -12.49 -28.05
CA ALA A 9 -13.54 -11.91 -28.55
C ALA A 9 -13.97 -12.58 -29.88
N GLN A 10 -13.04 -12.78 -30.81
CA GLN A 10 -13.31 -13.48 -32.09
C GLN A 10 -13.80 -14.91 -31.86
N SER A 11 -13.17 -15.65 -30.95
CA SER A 11 -13.58 -17.03 -30.62
C SER A 11 -14.97 -17.07 -29.94
N LEU A 12 -15.31 -16.10 -29.11
CA LEU A 12 -16.61 -16.02 -28.44
C LEU A 12 -17.75 -15.56 -29.35
N ILE A 13 -17.47 -14.70 -30.35
CA ILE A 13 -18.48 -14.19 -31.29
C ILE A 13 -18.74 -15.20 -32.41
N SER A 14 -17.72 -15.98 -32.81
CA SER A 14 -17.85 -16.98 -33.87
C SER A 14 -18.76 -18.14 -33.45
N ARG A 15 -19.81 -18.41 -34.20
CA ARG A 15 -20.74 -19.52 -33.95
C ARG A 15 -20.03 -20.88 -34.00
N ASP A 16 -19.03 -21.04 -34.88
CA ASP A 16 -18.34 -22.30 -35.09
C ASP A 16 -17.21 -22.54 -34.06
N MET A 17 -16.60 -21.49 -33.55
CA MET A 17 -15.46 -21.58 -32.61
C MET A 17 -15.87 -21.54 -31.16
N ARG A 18 -17.01 -20.91 -30.85
CA ARG A 18 -17.44 -20.63 -29.47
C ARG A 18 -17.50 -21.85 -28.57
N ALA A 19 -18.16 -22.93 -29.06
CA ALA A 19 -18.37 -24.12 -28.24
C ALA A 19 -17.02 -24.80 -27.88
N ALA A 20 -16.12 -24.92 -28.84
CA ALA A 20 -14.80 -25.49 -28.63
C ALA A 20 -13.93 -24.61 -27.71
N PHE A 21 -13.99 -23.30 -27.91
CA PHE A 21 -13.25 -22.34 -27.07
C PHE A 21 -13.71 -22.37 -25.60
N VAL A 22 -15.03 -22.39 -25.36
CA VAL A 22 -15.58 -22.46 -23.99
C VAL A 22 -15.20 -23.77 -23.32
N ALA A 23 -15.33 -24.91 -24.05
CA ALA A 23 -14.96 -26.22 -23.50
C ALA A 23 -13.47 -26.33 -23.17
N ALA A 24 -12.58 -25.78 -24.01
CA ALA A 24 -11.15 -25.72 -23.73
C ALA A 24 -10.84 -24.85 -22.50
N ASN A 25 -11.46 -23.68 -22.41
CA ASN A 25 -11.31 -22.78 -21.27
C ASN A 25 -11.80 -23.39 -19.95
N ASP A 26 -12.94 -24.11 -19.97
CA ASP A 26 -13.46 -24.82 -18.81
C ASP A 26 -12.53 -25.95 -18.37
N ALA A 27 -11.93 -26.67 -19.31
CA ALA A 27 -10.93 -27.71 -19.03
C ALA A 27 -9.65 -27.10 -18.40
N ASP A 28 -9.14 -25.99 -18.95
CA ASP A 28 -7.99 -25.27 -18.40
C ASP A 28 -8.26 -24.78 -16.97
N TYR A 29 -9.43 -24.21 -16.72
CA TYR A 29 -9.82 -23.80 -15.37
C TYR A 29 -10.00 -24.99 -14.40
N ALA A 30 -10.51 -26.13 -14.89
CA ALA A 30 -10.60 -27.34 -14.08
C ALA A 30 -9.19 -27.84 -13.67
N GLU A 31 -8.25 -27.86 -14.61
CA GLU A 31 -6.86 -28.24 -14.34
C GLU A 31 -6.19 -27.25 -13.38
N ILE A 32 -6.42 -25.95 -13.54
CA ILE A 32 -5.90 -24.92 -12.61
C ILE A 32 -6.47 -25.14 -11.22
N ARG A 33 -7.79 -25.40 -11.08
CA ARG A 33 -8.43 -25.70 -9.79
C ARG A 33 -7.85 -26.95 -9.13
N GLU A 34 -7.63 -28.04 -9.91
CA GLU A 34 -7.01 -29.25 -9.36
C GLU A 34 -5.54 -29.04 -8.95
N ARG A 35 -4.78 -28.27 -9.74
CA ARG A 35 -3.42 -27.85 -9.36
C ARG A 35 -3.42 -27.03 -8.08
N HIS A 36 -4.40 -26.15 -7.88
CA HIS A 36 -4.53 -25.36 -6.66
C HIS A 36 -4.98 -26.20 -5.48
N LYS A 37 -5.91 -27.16 -5.65
CA LYS A 37 -6.25 -28.14 -4.59
C LYS A 37 -5.05 -28.98 -4.19
N ASN A 38 -4.23 -29.43 -5.14
CA ASN A 38 -3.07 -30.26 -4.91
C ASN A 38 -1.82 -29.46 -4.44
N ARG A 39 -1.76 -28.16 -4.69
CA ARG A 39 -0.84 -27.23 -4.02
C ARG A 39 -1.31 -26.85 -2.61
N GLY A 40 -2.49 -27.28 -2.25
CA GLY A 40 -3.13 -27.11 -0.97
C GLY A 40 -2.64 -28.03 0.14
N ASP A 41 -1.31 -28.11 0.38
CA ASP A 41 -0.87 -27.82 1.74
C ASP A 41 -1.11 -26.32 1.96
N ALA A 42 -2.39 -25.90 1.89
CA ALA A 42 -2.84 -24.66 2.48
C ALA A 42 -2.27 -24.69 3.89
N LYS A 43 -1.33 -23.77 4.18
CA LYS A 43 -0.76 -23.65 5.51
C LYS A 43 -1.95 -23.64 6.45
N ARG A 44 -2.09 -24.70 7.24
CA ARG A 44 -3.27 -24.94 8.08
C ARG A 44 -3.45 -23.72 8.95
N LEU A 45 -4.62 -23.08 8.91
CA LEU A 45 -4.90 -21.96 9.79
C LEU A 45 -5.05 -22.49 11.22
N VAL A 46 -4.53 -21.72 12.16
CA VAL A 46 -4.78 -21.92 13.59
C VAL A 46 -6.01 -21.09 14.02
N SER A 47 -6.62 -21.44 15.16
CA SER A 47 -7.68 -20.60 15.74
C SER A 47 -7.16 -19.20 16.04
N LEU A 48 -8.05 -18.21 16.01
CA LEU A 48 -7.71 -16.83 16.35
C LEU A 48 -7.17 -16.70 17.77
N GLU A 49 -7.69 -17.50 18.71
CA GLU A 49 -7.18 -17.58 20.09
C GLU A 49 -5.73 -18.06 20.14
N LYS A 50 -5.39 -19.14 19.42
CA LYS A 50 -4.02 -19.64 19.34
C LYS A 50 -3.10 -18.59 18.70
N ALA A 51 -3.52 -17.96 17.60
CA ALA A 51 -2.75 -16.92 16.93
C ALA A 51 -2.48 -15.71 17.85
N ARG A 52 -3.49 -15.30 18.63
CA ARG A 52 -3.33 -14.26 19.66
C ARG A 52 -2.40 -14.68 20.80
N GLY A 53 -2.39 -15.97 21.16
CA GLY A 53 -1.44 -16.53 22.13
C GLY A 53 0.01 -16.56 21.62
N GLN A 54 0.20 -16.54 20.29
CA GLN A 54 1.51 -16.49 19.62
C GLN A 54 1.81 -15.11 19.00
N LYS A 55 1.20 -14.03 19.53
CA LYS A 55 1.45 -12.67 19.06
C LYS A 55 2.92 -12.27 19.24
N PHE A 56 3.35 -11.29 18.47
CA PHE A 56 4.66 -10.67 18.67
C PHE A 56 4.72 -9.97 20.04
N ASP A 57 5.78 -10.23 20.78
CA ASP A 57 6.10 -9.51 22.01
C ASP A 57 7.08 -8.36 21.68
N GLY A 58 6.60 -7.13 21.78
CA GLY A 58 7.41 -5.93 21.53
C GLY A 58 8.41 -5.58 22.63
N GLY A 59 8.61 -6.45 23.63
CA GLY A 59 9.54 -6.18 24.74
C GLY A 59 9.13 -4.98 25.59
N TRP A 60 7.83 -4.73 25.73
CA TRP A 60 7.25 -3.56 26.37
C TRP A 60 7.64 -3.37 27.84
N ALA A 61 8.18 -4.40 28.50
CA ALA A 61 8.74 -4.28 29.85
C ALA A 61 9.97 -3.35 29.86
N ASP A 62 10.83 -3.49 28.85
CA ASP A 62 12.13 -2.81 28.78
C ASP A 62 12.18 -1.70 27.72
N TYR A 63 11.29 -1.75 26.73
CA TYR A 63 11.22 -0.76 25.65
C TYR A 63 10.25 0.38 25.99
N THR A 64 10.71 1.61 25.84
CA THR A 64 9.87 2.81 25.94
C THR A 64 9.74 3.46 24.58
N PRO A 65 8.52 3.53 24.00
CA PRO A 65 8.31 4.16 22.70
C PRO A 65 8.73 5.64 22.72
N PRO A 66 9.44 6.10 21.68
CA PRO A 66 9.83 7.50 21.58
C PRO A 66 8.62 8.38 21.23
N ALA A 67 8.42 9.43 22.00
CA ALA A 67 7.42 10.44 21.67
C ALA A 67 7.87 11.26 20.45
N PRO A 68 6.98 11.60 19.51
CA PRO A 68 7.30 12.49 18.40
C PRO A 68 7.80 13.85 18.90
N ARG A 69 8.80 14.40 18.21
CA ARG A 69 9.28 15.77 18.46
C ARG A 69 8.23 16.82 18.11
N GLN A 70 7.44 16.53 17.10
CA GLN A 70 6.40 17.40 16.57
C GLN A 70 5.10 16.60 16.44
N PRO A 71 4.36 16.34 17.54
CA PRO A 71 3.08 15.64 17.49
C PRO A 71 1.99 16.49 16.84
N GLY A 72 0.90 15.83 16.40
CA GLY A 72 -0.26 16.48 15.79
C GLY A 72 -0.23 16.42 14.26
N LEU A 73 -1.05 17.28 13.64
CA LEU A 73 -1.26 17.31 12.20
C LEU A 73 -0.27 18.24 11.50
N HIS A 74 0.25 17.79 10.36
CA HIS A 74 1.15 18.54 9.49
C HIS A 74 0.64 18.52 8.05
N VAL A 75 0.71 19.66 7.37
CA VAL A 75 0.20 19.81 5.99
C VAL A 75 1.27 20.43 5.11
N PHE A 76 1.43 19.89 3.92
CA PHE A 76 2.23 20.44 2.83
C PHE A 76 1.33 20.67 1.62
N ASP A 77 0.99 21.90 1.38
CA ASP A 77 0.07 22.30 0.27
C ASP A 77 0.71 22.27 -1.10
N ASP A 78 2.03 22.41 -1.18
CA ASP A 78 2.83 22.41 -2.40
C ASP A 78 4.24 21.92 -2.05
N TYR A 79 4.40 20.57 -2.05
CA TYR A 79 5.71 19.98 -1.77
C TYR A 79 6.63 20.14 -3.00
N PRO A 80 7.89 20.59 -2.84
CA PRO A 80 8.80 20.80 -3.95
C PRO A 80 9.01 19.51 -4.76
N LEU A 81 8.63 19.50 -6.04
CA LEU A 81 8.75 18.32 -6.91
C LEU A 81 10.21 17.97 -7.22
N ASP A 82 11.09 18.96 -7.27
CA ASP A 82 12.53 18.77 -7.48
C ASP A 82 13.19 17.93 -6.39
N GLU A 83 12.75 18.06 -5.12
CA GLU A 83 13.22 17.20 -4.03
C GLU A 83 12.82 15.72 -4.20
N LEU A 84 11.80 15.44 -5.00
CA LEU A 84 11.27 14.09 -5.20
C LEU A 84 11.97 13.34 -6.33
N VAL A 85 12.57 14.06 -7.28
CA VAL A 85 13.18 13.47 -8.48
C VAL A 85 14.26 12.44 -8.13
N ASP A 86 15.07 12.74 -7.12
CA ASP A 86 16.16 11.86 -6.68
C ASP A 86 15.66 10.71 -5.76
N CYS A 87 14.40 10.78 -5.31
CA CYS A 87 13.77 9.74 -4.50
C CYS A 87 12.99 8.70 -5.34
N ILE A 88 12.94 8.86 -6.66
CA ILE A 88 12.17 7.97 -7.53
C ILE A 88 12.79 6.57 -7.57
N ASP A 89 12.00 5.53 -7.25
CA ASP A 89 12.28 4.16 -7.67
C ASP A 89 11.82 3.96 -9.11
N TRP A 90 12.80 3.77 -10.01
CA TRP A 90 12.54 3.57 -11.44
C TRP A 90 12.17 2.13 -11.81
N THR A 91 12.44 1.15 -10.95
CA THR A 91 12.14 -0.26 -11.26
C THR A 91 10.64 -0.49 -11.51
N PRO A 92 9.71 -0.01 -10.66
CA PRO A 92 8.26 -0.13 -10.91
C PRO A 92 7.80 0.64 -12.16
N PHE A 93 8.49 1.76 -12.51
CA PHE A 93 8.20 2.49 -13.75
C PHE A 93 8.41 1.60 -14.99
N PHE A 94 9.56 0.90 -15.08
CA PHE A 94 9.82 -0.01 -16.19
C PHE A 94 8.86 -1.20 -16.21
N ASN A 95 8.52 -1.75 -15.04
CA ASN A 95 7.56 -2.85 -14.94
C ASN A 95 6.17 -2.46 -15.47
N ALA A 96 5.72 -1.23 -15.25
CA ALA A 96 4.44 -0.72 -15.78
C ALA A 96 4.42 -0.65 -17.33
N TRP A 97 5.58 -0.61 -17.96
CA TRP A 97 5.78 -0.65 -19.43
C TRP A 97 6.15 -2.05 -19.93
N GLU A 98 5.95 -3.09 -19.10
CA GLU A 98 6.29 -4.49 -19.41
C GLU A 98 7.80 -4.71 -19.71
N LEU A 99 8.67 -3.83 -19.24
CA LEU A 99 10.12 -3.97 -19.30
C LEU A 99 10.62 -4.48 -17.93
N PHE A 100 11.02 -5.75 -17.88
CA PHE A 100 11.39 -6.41 -16.63
C PHE A 100 12.90 -6.37 -16.39
N GLY A 101 13.32 -5.79 -15.31
CA GLY A 101 14.70 -5.67 -14.87
C GLY A 101 14.85 -4.61 -13.78
N LYS A 102 15.94 -4.67 -13.01
CA LYS A 102 16.20 -3.66 -11.97
C LYS A 102 16.92 -2.45 -12.55
N TYR A 103 16.46 -1.26 -12.21
CA TYR A 103 17.19 -0.03 -12.48
C TYR A 103 18.44 0.05 -11.53
N PRO A 104 19.64 0.51 -12.01
CA PRO A 104 19.91 0.99 -13.37
C PRO A 104 20.32 -0.11 -14.37
N ALA A 105 20.52 -1.36 -13.93
CA ALA A 105 21.06 -2.44 -14.77
C ALA A 105 20.20 -2.72 -16.02
N ILE A 106 18.89 -2.50 -15.95
CA ILE A 106 17.96 -2.67 -17.08
C ILE A 106 18.36 -1.83 -18.31
N LEU A 107 19.00 -0.68 -18.13
CA LEU A 107 19.40 0.22 -19.23
C LEU A 107 20.52 -0.37 -20.12
N THR A 108 21.22 -1.37 -19.62
CA THR A 108 22.30 -2.06 -20.34
C THR A 108 21.99 -3.52 -20.61
N ASP A 109 20.75 -3.93 -20.42
CA ASP A 109 20.31 -5.29 -20.70
C ASP A 109 20.38 -5.61 -22.21
N ASP A 110 20.85 -6.80 -22.57
CA ASP A 110 21.06 -7.20 -23.97
C ASP A 110 19.78 -7.31 -24.79
N VAL A 111 18.61 -7.51 -24.14
CA VAL A 111 17.31 -7.70 -24.81
C VAL A 111 16.47 -6.43 -24.79
N VAL A 112 16.29 -5.84 -23.60
CA VAL A 112 15.39 -4.69 -23.40
C VAL A 112 16.10 -3.36 -23.20
N GLY A 113 17.42 -3.34 -23.07
CA GLY A 113 18.18 -2.15 -22.67
C GLY A 113 18.04 -0.96 -23.62
N ALA A 114 17.98 -1.19 -24.92
CA ALA A 114 17.79 -0.12 -25.91
C ALA A 114 16.40 0.57 -25.71
N GLN A 115 15.34 -0.24 -25.57
CA GLN A 115 13.98 0.26 -25.36
C GLN A 115 13.83 0.93 -23.98
N ALA A 116 14.43 0.32 -22.93
CA ALA A 116 14.42 0.88 -21.59
C ALA A 116 15.15 2.24 -21.54
N SER A 117 16.29 2.36 -22.24
CA SER A 117 17.06 3.61 -22.32
C SER A 117 16.31 4.72 -23.06
N GLU A 118 15.58 4.38 -24.13
CA GLU A 118 14.74 5.33 -24.85
C GLU A 118 13.59 5.82 -23.98
N LEU A 119 12.84 4.90 -23.38
CA LEU A 119 11.74 5.22 -22.46
C LEU A 119 12.22 6.06 -21.27
N TYR A 120 13.37 5.73 -20.69
CA TYR A 120 13.98 6.49 -19.59
C TYR A 120 14.32 7.93 -20.00
N ARG A 121 14.91 8.11 -21.19
CA ARG A 121 15.21 9.43 -21.73
C ARG A 121 13.94 10.27 -21.88
N ASP A 122 12.86 9.70 -22.43
CA ASP A 122 11.59 10.38 -22.63
C ASP A 122 10.93 10.72 -21.28
N ALA A 123 10.97 9.78 -20.34
CA ALA A 123 10.51 10.00 -18.98
C ALA A 123 11.27 11.13 -18.27
N ARG A 124 12.60 11.18 -18.39
CA ARG A 124 13.41 12.27 -17.82
C ARG A 124 13.11 13.61 -18.46
N ALA A 125 12.88 13.64 -19.77
CA ALA A 125 12.53 14.87 -20.50
C ALA A 125 11.13 15.38 -20.06
N MET A 126 10.15 14.51 -19.92
CA MET A 126 8.82 14.88 -19.42
C MET A 126 8.87 15.30 -17.94
N LEU A 127 9.61 14.58 -17.10
CA LEU A 127 9.78 14.92 -15.68
C LEU A 127 10.38 16.33 -15.50
N ALA A 128 11.37 16.70 -16.32
CA ALA A 128 11.92 18.06 -16.31
C ALA A 128 10.82 19.10 -16.60
N LYS A 129 9.96 18.86 -17.60
CA LYS A 129 8.82 19.77 -17.90
C LYS A 129 7.81 19.83 -16.75
N ILE A 130 7.49 18.67 -16.13
CA ILE A 130 6.58 18.61 -14.98
C ILE A 130 7.08 19.51 -13.87
N VAL A 131 8.38 19.48 -13.57
CA VAL A 131 9.01 20.30 -12.54
C VAL A 131 9.10 21.76 -12.95
N ASP A 132 9.69 22.06 -14.11
CA ASP A 132 10.01 23.42 -14.56
C ASP A 132 8.74 24.23 -14.85
N GLU A 133 7.74 23.62 -15.47
CA GLU A 133 6.48 24.25 -15.87
C GLU A 133 5.36 24.04 -14.82
N ARG A 134 5.65 23.34 -13.72
CA ARG A 134 4.70 23.06 -12.62
C ARG A 134 3.38 22.43 -13.11
N TRP A 135 3.47 21.39 -13.91
CA TRP A 135 2.29 20.70 -14.44
C TRP A 135 1.47 20.01 -13.34
N LEU A 136 2.13 19.58 -12.29
CA LEU A 136 1.54 18.88 -11.17
C LEU A 136 1.85 19.63 -9.85
N THR A 137 0.94 19.50 -8.89
CA THR A 137 1.18 19.89 -7.50
C THR A 137 1.21 18.67 -6.62
N ALA A 138 2.27 18.52 -5.83
CA ALA A 138 2.39 17.49 -4.81
C ALA A 138 1.89 18.02 -3.47
N LYS A 139 0.97 17.27 -2.84
CA LYS A 139 0.40 17.60 -1.54
C LYS A 139 0.54 16.44 -0.57
N ALA A 140 0.73 16.78 0.70
CA ALA A 140 0.81 15.80 1.75
C ALA A 140 0.11 16.28 3.02
N VAL A 141 -0.55 15.36 3.70
CA VAL A 141 -1.01 15.54 5.07
C VAL A 141 -0.61 14.32 5.88
N PHE A 142 -0.07 14.52 7.07
CA PHE A 142 0.20 13.45 8.02
C PHE A 142 -0.03 13.90 9.44
N GLY A 143 -0.23 12.96 10.33
CA GLY A 143 -0.37 13.26 11.75
C GLY A 143 0.27 12.19 12.61
N LEU A 144 0.75 12.62 13.80
CA LEU A 144 1.40 11.78 14.80
C LEU A 144 0.64 11.92 16.10
N TRP A 145 -0.04 10.86 16.56
CA TRP A 145 -0.94 10.93 17.71
C TRP A 145 -0.65 9.86 18.76
N PRO A 146 -0.96 10.16 20.05
CA PRO A 146 -0.93 9.17 21.11
C PRO A 146 -1.81 7.98 20.78
N ALA A 147 -1.28 6.77 20.94
CA ALA A 147 -1.97 5.52 20.61
C ALA A 147 -1.53 4.38 21.52
N ASN A 148 -2.43 3.41 21.73
CA ASN A 148 -2.10 2.15 22.38
C ASN A 148 -2.87 1.01 21.71
N SER A 149 -2.31 -0.20 21.69
CA SER A 149 -3.01 -1.36 21.18
C SER A 149 -4.00 -1.95 22.20
N VAL A 150 -5.13 -2.44 21.69
CA VAL A 150 -6.17 -3.15 22.45
C VAL A 150 -6.55 -4.40 21.65
N GLY A 151 -5.97 -5.53 21.97
CA GLY A 151 -6.07 -6.74 21.18
C GLY A 151 -5.44 -6.57 19.79
N ASP A 152 -6.24 -6.77 18.73
CA ASP A 152 -5.79 -6.60 17.35
C ASP A 152 -6.16 -5.20 16.77
N ASP A 153 -6.58 -4.26 17.63
CA ASP A 153 -6.91 -2.89 17.28
C ASP A 153 -5.90 -1.91 17.86
N VAL A 154 -5.88 -0.69 17.32
CA VAL A 154 -5.15 0.45 17.89
C VAL A 154 -6.14 1.56 18.24
N GLU A 155 -6.19 1.94 19.50
CA GLU A 155 -6.90 3.14 19.97
C GLU A 155 -5.96 4.34 19.92
N LEU A 156 -6.45 5.46 19.39
CA LEU A 156 -5.69 6.71 19.31
C LEU A 156 -6.58 7.89 19.72
N THR A 157 -5.94 8.98 20.09
CA THR A 157 -6.62 10.23 20.43
C THR A 157 -6.20 11.34 19.48
N VAL A 158 -7.16 11.84 18.70
CA VAL A 158 -7.00 12.95 17.76
C VAL A 158 -7.84 14.12 18.27
N ASP A 159 -7.23 15.25 18.58
CA ASP A 159 -7.90 16.47 19.06
C ASP A 159 -8.87 16.21 20.24
N GLY A 160 -8.45 15.37 21.17
CA GLY A 160 -9.25 14.99 22.34
C GLY A 160 -10.39 13.99 22.08
N ARG A 161 -10.52 13.48 20.85
CA ARG A 161 -11.51 12.47 20.47
C ARG A 161 -10.83 11.12 20.27
N SER A 162 -11.42 10.06 20.84
CA SER A 162 -10.95 8.69 20.62
C SER A 162 -11.36 8.20 19.24
N ALA A 163 -10.43 7.52 18.57
CA ALA A 163 -10.65 6.78 17.33
C ALA A 163 -10.02 5.39 17.46
N ARG A 164 -10.43 4.47 16.60
CA ARG A 164 -9.92 3.10 16.58
C ARG A 164 -9.60 2.68 15.16
N LEU A 165 -8.46 2.03 14.99
CA LEU A 165 -8.03 1.38 13.77
C LEU A 165 -8.10 -0.13 13.97
N HIS A 166 -8.63 -0.85 12.97
CA HIS A 166 -8.85 -2.29 13.05
C HIS A 166 -7.87 -3.02 12.16
N PHE A 167 -7.19 -4.01 12.72
CA PHE A 167 -6.21 -4.82 11.99
C PHE A 167 -6.56 -6.31 12.03
N LEU A 168 -5.95 -7.04 11.10
CA LEU A 168 -6.05 -8.49 10.99
C LEU A 168 -4.75 -9.13 11.45
N ARG A 169 -4.88 -10.32 12.03
CA ARG A 169 -3.75 -11.13 12.50
C ARG A 169 -3.45 -12.27 11.54
N GLN A 170 -2.20 -12.61 11.40
CA GLN A 170 -1.81 -13.88 10.79
C GLN A 170 -2.40 -15.06 11.59
N GLN A 171 -2.82 -16.10 10.87
CA GLN A 171 -3.33 -17.34 11.47
C GLN A 171 -2.64 -18.57 10.88
N VAL A 172 -1.37 -18.47 10.56
CA VAL A 172 -0.63 -19.56 9.90
C VAL A 172 -0.04 -20.48 10.95
N ASP A 173 -0.23 -21.79 10.82
CA ASP A 173 0.44 -22.77 11.69
C ASP A 173 1.96 -22.68 11.52
N LYS A 174 2.63 -22.19 12.55
CA LYS A 174 4.06 -21.92 12.58
C LYS A 174 4.69 -22.49 13.84
N PRO A 175 6.03 -22.75 13.84
CA PRO A 175 6.76 -22.98 15.08
C PRO A 175 6.53 -21.84 16.08
N VAL A 176 6.48 -22.19 17.36
CA VAL A 176 6.17 -21.25 18.48
C VAL A 176 7.11 -20.03 18.52
N GLU A 177 8.34 -20.20 18.03
CA GLU A 177 9.35 -19.12 17.95
C GLU A 177 9.05 -18.07 16.88
N ARG A 178 8.06 -18.31 16.00
CA ARG A 178 7.65 -17.38 14.96
C ARG A 178 6.27 -16.83 15.26
N PRO A 179 6.16 -15.55 15.63
CA PRO A 179 4.87 -14.96 15.99
C PRO A 179 3.89 -14.87 14.81
N ASP A 180 2.60 -14.92 15.14
CA ASP A 180 1.52 -14.55 14.25
C ASP A 180 1.27 -13.04 14.36
N PHE A 181 1.88 -12.29 13.44
CA PHE A 181 1.89 -10.84 13.47
C PHE A 181 0.50 -10.22 13.22
N CYS A 182 0.26 -9.13 13.93
CA CYS A 182 -0.74 -8.12 13.66
C CYS A 182 -0.06 -6.75 13.72
N LEU A 183 -0.46 -5.78 12.90
CA LEU A 183 0.13 -4.43 12.97
C LEU A 183 -0.04 -3.79 14.35
N ALA A 184 -1.12 -4.10 15.06
CA ALA A 184 -1.34 -3.64 16.43
C ALA A 184 -0.26 -4.11 17.42
N ASP A 185 0.46 -5.19 17.13
CA ASP A 185 1.53 -5.68 18.01
C ASP A 185 2.75 -4.74 18.06
N PHE A 186 2.90 -3.85 17.07
CA PHE A 186 3.98 -2.87 17.01
C PHE A 186 3.65 -1.55 17.74
N ILE A 187 2.53 -1.51 18.45
CA ILE A 187 2.13 -0.40 19.34
C ILE A 187 2.00 -0.96 20.75
N ALA A 188 2.51 -0.21 21.74
CA ALA A 188 2.48 -0.64 23.14
C ALA A 188 1.04 -0.94 23.61
N PRO A 189 0.81 -2.09 24.24
CA PRO A 189 -0.49 -2.44 24.81
C PRO A 189 -0.95 -1.42 25.84
N LYS A 190 -2.25 -1.13 25.87
CA LYS A 190 -2.84 -0.16 26.80
C LYS A 190 -2.65 -0.56 28.25
N ASP A 191 -2.66 -1.83 28.56
CA ASP A 191 -2.44 -2.38 29.89
C ASP A 191 -0.96 -2.42 30.32
N SER A 192 -0.02 -2.16 29.39
CA SER A 192 1.40 -1.99 29.73
C SER A 192 1.68 -0.71 30.54
N GLY A 193 0.75 0.24 30.56
CA GLY A 193 0.91 1.55 31.18
C GLY A 193 1.91 2.47 30.42
N ARG A 194 2.41 2.05 29.27
CA ARG A 194 3.31 2.87 28.43
C ARG A 194 2.53 3.62 27.38
N GLN A 195 2.80 4.91 27.24
CA GLN A 195 2.27 5.69 26.13
C GLN A 195 3.07 5.39 24.87
N ASP A 196 2.37 5.08 23.78
CA ASP A 196 2.95 4.95 22.45
C ASP A 196 2.25 5.89 21.46
N TRP A 197 2.68 5.86 20.21
CA TRP A 197 2.26 6.77 19.17
C TRP A 197 2.05 6.02 17.85
N ILE A 198 1.13 6.51 17.04
CA ILE A 198 0.94 6.07 15.66
C ILE A 198 0.96 7.27 14.73
N GLY A 199 1.56 7.08 13.55
CA GLY A 199 1.43 8.04 12.47
C GLY A 199 0.44 7.59 11.41
N MET A 200 -0.18 8.55 10.73
CA MET A 200 -0.98 8.31 9.52
C MET A 200 -0.62 9.36 8.48
N PHE A 201 -0.71 9.01 7.20
CA PHE A 201 -0.42 9.93 6.10
C PHE A 201 -1.30 9.70 4.89
N ALA A 202 -1.49 10.77 4.11
CA ALA A 202 -2.06 10.75 2.76
C ALA A 202 -1.29 11.74 1.90
N VAL A 203 -0.78 11.30 0.77
CA VAL A 203 0.03 12.09 -0.17
C VAL A 203 -0.45 11.89 -1.59
N THR A 204 -0.32 12.92 -2.41
CA THR A 204 -0.58 12.86 -3.85
C THR A 204 0.39 13.74 -4.62
N ALA A 205 0.73 13.34 -5.83
CA ALA A 205 1.42 14.17 -6.82
C ALA A 205 0.60 14.30 -8.11
N GLY A 206 -0.72 14.02 -8.02
CA GLY A 206 -1.62 14.02 -9.17
C GLY A 206 -2.48 15.26 -9.33
N ILE A 207 -2.33 16.28 -8.48
CA ILE A 207 -3.15 17.50 -8.59
C ILE A 207 -2.74 18.28 -9.85
N GLY A 208 -3.71 18.57 -10.73
CA GLY A 208 -3.50 19.25 -12.00
C GLY A 208 -3.30 18.33 -13.21
N ILE A 209 -3.18 17.02 -13.01
CA ILE A 209 -2.88 16.06 -14.08
C ILE A 209 -3.92 16.05 -15.21
N ASP A 210 -5.21 16.21 -14.88
CA ASP A 210 -6.31 16.05 -15.82
C ASP A 210 -6.22 17.01 -17.01
N ALA A 211 -5.80 18.27 -16.79
CA ALA A 211 -5.65 19.25 -17.84
C ALA A 211 -4.58 18.85 -18.87
N HIS A 212 -3.48 18.26 -18.42
CA HIS A 212 -2.39 17.82 -19.29
C HIS A 212 -2.71 16.52 -20.00
N VAL A 213 -3.37 15.58 -19.32
CA VAL A 213 -3.87 14.34 -19.92
C VAL A 213 -4.87 14.66 -21.02
N ALA A 214 -5.88 15.52 -20.76
CA ALA A 214 -6.87 15.92 -21.75
C ALA A 214 -6.24 16.58 -22.98
N ARG A 215 -5.15 17.35 -22.83
CA ARG A 215 -4.40 17.92 -23.96
C ARG A 215 -3.77 16.83 -24.82
N PHE A 216 -3.08 15.85 -24.22
CA PHE A 216 -2.49 14.74 -24.96
C PHE A 216 -3.55 13.88 -25.66
N GLU A 217 -4.66 13.59 -24.99
CA GLU A 217 -5.78 12.83 -25.55
C GLU A 217 -6.44 13.56 -26.75
N ALA A 218 -6.56 14.91 -26.68
CA ALA A 218 -7.06 15.71 -27.79
C ALA A 218 -6.15 15.67 -29.03
N ASP A 219 -4.83 15.54 -28.79
CA ASP A 219 -3.81 15.39 -29.83
C ASP A 219 -3.62 13.94 -30.30
N HIS A 220 -4.41 12.98 -29.78
CA HIS A 220 -4.27 11.53 -30.00
C HIS A 220 -2.89 10.98 -29.57
N ASP A 221 -2.29 11.57 -28.56
CA ASP A 221 -0.98 11.23 -28.02
C ASP A 221 -1.11 10.38 -26.74
N ASP A 222 -1.58 9.14 -26.92
CA ASP A 222 -1.78 8.18 -25.83
C ASP A 222 -0.46 7.86 -25.12
N TYR A 223 0.66 7.87 -25.84
CA TYR A 223 1.98 7.60 -25.27
C TYR A 223 2.33 8.59 -24.17
N ASN A 224 2.26 9.91 -24.46
CA ASN A 224 2.58 10.92 -23.48
C ASN A 224 1.51 11.03 -22.37
N ALA A 225 0.25 10.71 -22.65
CA ALA A 225 -0.79 10.63 -21.63
C ALA A 225 -0.49 9.52 -20.60
N ILE A 226 -0.09 8.32 -21.06
CA ILE A 226 0.31 7.19 -20.21
C ILE A 226 1.60 7.53 -19.46
N LEU A 227 2.59 8.11 -20.15
CA LEU A 227 3.87 8.49 -19.55
C LEU A 227 3.70 9.49 -18.40
N LEU A 228 2.85 10.50 -18.59
CA LEU A 228 2.52 11.48 -17.54
C LEU A 228 1.88 10.80 -16.32
N LYS A 229 0.90 9.92 -16.54
CA LYS A 229 0.23 9.18 -15.46
C LYS A 229 1.23 8.31 -14.68
N ALA A 230 2.12 7.61 -15.38
CA ALA A 230 3.16 6.79 -14.76
C ALA A 230 4.17 7.64 -13.97
N LEU A 231 4.56 8.81 -14.45
CA LEU A 231 5.46 9.70 -13.72
C LEU A 231 4.80 10.33 -12.50
N ALA A 232 3.53 10.72 -12.59
CA ALA A 232 2.78 11.22 -11.44
C ALA A 232 2.69 10.18 -10.32
N ASP A 233 2.47 8.91 -10.67
CA ASP A 233 2.47 7.80 -9.72
C ASP A 233 3.84 7.61 -9.06
N ARG A 234 4.94 7.68 -9.83
CA ARG A 234 6.30 7.62 -9.26
C ARG A 234 6.61 8.80 -8.35
N LEU A 235 6.14 9.99 -8.67
CA LEU A 235 6.29 11.16 -7.80
C LEU A 235 5.51 11.03 -6.49
N ALA A 236 4.31 10.44 -6.52
CA ALA A 236 3.52 10.18 -5.31
C ALA A 236 4.22 9.15 -4.38
N GLU A 237 4.79 8.09 -4.96
CA GLU A 237 5.59 7.11 -4.21
C GLU A 237 6.88 7.73 -3.65
N ALA A 238 7.58 8.54 -4.44
CA ALA A 238 8.76 9.27 -4.00
C ALA A 238 8.43 10.24 -2.84
N LEU A 239 7.27 10.91 -2.89
CA LEU A 239 6.79 11.76 -1.80
C LEU A 239 6.50 10.94 -0.54
N ALA A 240 5.86 9.78 -0.67
CA ALA A 240 5.61 8.88 0.46
C ALA A 240 6.93 8.41 1.12
N GLU A 241 7.95 8.07 0.32
CA GLU A 241 9.29 7.69 0.82
C GLU A 241 9.98 8.87 1.50
N ARG A 242 10.05 10.02 0.83
CA ARG A 242 10.68 11.23 1.36
C ARG A 242 10.01 11.70 2.65
N LEU A 243 8.68 11.67 2.71
CA LEU A 243 7.94 12.03 3.90
C LEU A 243 8.21 11.06 5.05
N HIS A 244 8.26 9.75 4.79
CA HIS A 244 8.63 8.76 5.80
C HIS A 244 10.05 8.99 6.34
N GLN A 245 11.01 9.31 5.47
CA GLN A 245 12.36 9.68 5.91
C GLN A 245 12.33 10.89 6.84
N ARG A 246 11.61 11.96 6.48
CA ARG A 246 11.46 13.14 7.32
C ARG A 246 10.74 12.85 8.64
N VAL A 247 9.75 11.98 8.62
CA VAL A 247 9.09 11.53 9.87
C VAL A 247 10.10 10.84 10.78
N ARG A 248 10.92 9.93 10.28
CA ARG A 248 11.94 9.22 11.07
C ARG A 248 13.00 10.15 11.65
N THR A 249 13.45 11.12 10.87
CA THR A 249 14.61 11.97 11.21
C THR A 249 14.23 13.29 11.86
N GLU A 250 13.10 13.90 11.45
CA GLU A 250 12.71 15.27 11.80
C GLU A 250 11.49 15.30 12.72
N PHE A 251 10.32 14.86 12.25
CA PHE A 251 9.02 15.08 12.93
C PHE A 251 8.80 14.15 14.12
N TRP A 252 9.04 12.87 13.95
CA TRP A 252 9.07 11.93 15.05
C TRP A 252 10.47 11.90 15.66
N GLY A 253 11.49 11.77 14.82
CA GLY A 253 12.88 11.91 15.22
C GLY A 253 13.45 10.70 15.98
N TYR A 254 12.86 9.50 15.78
CA TYR A 254 13.35 8.29 16.44
C TYR A 254 14.64 7.71 15.82
N VAL A 255 15.04 8.19 14.62
CA VAL A 255 16.33 7.91 13.97
C VAL A 255 16.91 9.21 13.40
N ALA A 256 17.23 10.16 14.27
CA ALA A 256 17.60 11.51 13.86
C ALA A 256 18.91 11.62 13.05
N ASP A 257 19.77 10.64 13.16
CA ASP A 257 21.08 10.53 12.52
C ASP A 257 21.11 9.57 11.31
N GLU A 258 19.93 9.21 10.77
CA GLU A 258 19.82 8.36 9.58
C GLU A 258 20.49 9.02 8.37
N THR A 259 21.37 8.26 7.71
CA THR A 259 22.14 8.69 6.53
C THR A 259 21.97 7.72 5.34
N LEU A 260 20.77 7.13 5.20
CA LEU A 260 20.47 6.18 4.13
C LEU A 260 20.38 6.90 2.78
N ASP A 261 21.04 6.35 1.77
CA ASP A 261 20.87 6.74 0.39
C ASP A 261 19.59 6.16 -0.23
N ASN A 262 19.23 6.57 -1.44
CA ASN A 262 18.00 6.13 -2.09
C ASN A 262 17.94 4.61 -2.32
N GLU A 263 19.08 3.97 -2.62
CA GLU A 263 19.14 2.50 -2.78
C GLU A 263 18.82 1.78 -1.46
N ALA A 264 19.34 2.27 -0.36
CA ALA A 264 19.05 1.73 0.97
C ALA A 264 17.59 1.98 1.42
N LEU A 265 17.01 3.13 1.04
CA LEU A 265 15.60 3.45 1.28
C LEU A 265 14.68 2.51 0.49
N ILE A 266 14.94 2.30 -0.81
CA ILE A 266 14.22 1.35 -1.66
C ILE A 266 14.35 -0.09 -1.12
N ALA A 267 15.51 -0.43 -0.55
CA ALA A 267 15.74 -1.73 0.08
C ALA A 267 15.18 -1.84 1.51
N GLU A 268 14.40 -0.86 1.97
CA GLU A 268 13.73 -0.82 3.28
C GLU A 268 14.69 -1.03 4.47
N LYS A 269 15.93 -0.52 4.39
CA LYS A 269 16.94 -0.66 5.45
C LYS A 269 16.74 0.31 6.63
N TYR A 270 15.66 1.03 6.64
CA TYR A 270 15.30 1.95 7.72
C TYR A 270 14.62 1.24 8.90
N ILE A 271 14.59 1.89 10.05
CA ILE A 271 13.85 1.47 11.23
C ILE A 271 12.40 1.97 11.14
N GLY A 272 11.45 1.14 11.58
CA GLY A 272 10.04 1.44 11.44
C GLY A 272 9.47 0.95 10.11
N ILE A 273 8.16 1.09 9.94
CA ILE A 273 7.47 0.70 8.68
C ILE A 273 6.36 1.70 8.35
N ARG A 274 5.97 1.74 7.06
CA ARG A 274 4.83 2.52 6.55
C ARG A 274 3.79 1.66 5.81
N PRO A 275 3.14 0.70 6.48
CA PRO A 275 2.15 -0.16 5.84
C PRO A 275 0.92 0.63 5.40
N ALA A 276 0.27 0.17 4.33
CA ALA A 276 -0.89 0.82 3.74
C ALA A 276 -2.10 -0.12 3.66
N PRO A 277 -3.34 0.34 3.92
CA PRO A 277 -4.55 -0.45 3.72
C PRO A 277 -4.70 -0.89 2.27
N GLY A 278 -4.95 -2.19 2.05
CA GLY A 278 -4.97 -2.85 0.75
C GLY A 278 -3.67 -3.58 0.40
N TYR A 279 -2.63 -3.47 1.23
CA TYR A 279 -1.36 -4.19 1.09
C TYR A 279 -1.31 -5.42 2.01
N PRO A 280 -0.36 -6.34 1.79
CA PRO A 280 -0.36 -7.66 2.46
C PRO A 280 -0.45 -7.65 3.99
N ALA A 281 0.08 -6.62 4.67
CA ALA A 281 0.04 -6.51 6.14
C ALA A 281 -1.31 -5.99 6.68
N CYS A 282 -2.11 -5.32 5.85
CA CYS A 282 -3.47 -4.86 6.14
C CYS A 282 -4.33 -4.89 4.87
N PRO A 283 -4.75 -6.08 4.41
CA PRO A 283 -5.34 -6.27 3.08
C PRO A 283 -6.71 -5.62 2.90
N GLU A 284 -7.38 -5.22 3.97
CA GLU A 284 -8.70 -4.60 3.94
C GLU A 284 -8.59 -3.10 3.68
N HIS A 285 -9.36 -2.60 2.69
CA HIS A 285 -9.25 -1.22 2.19
C HIS A 285 -10.04 -0.18 3.00
N SER A 286 -11.09 -0.58 3.74
CA SER A 286 -12.04 0.38 4.32
C SER A 286 -11.45 1.24 5.44
N GLU A 287 -10.31 0.83 6.04
CA GLU A 287 -9.59 1.67 7.00
C GLU A 287 -9.07 2.98 6.38
N LYS A 288 -8.95 3.07 5.03
CA LYS A 288 -8.68 4.35 4.35
C LYS A 288 -9.72 5.41 4.68
N ALA A 289 -11.00 5.03 4.84
CA ALA A 289 -12.04 5.98 5.22
C ALA A 289 -11.80 6.59 6.61
N THR A 290 -11.35 5.78 7.57
CA THR A 290 -10.97 6.26 8.90
C THR A 290 -9.75 7.19 8.82
N LEU A 291 -8.72 6.77 8.08
CA LEU A 291 -7.49 7.53 7.85
C LEU A 291 -7.78 8.89 7.20
N PHE A 292 -8.54 8.91 6.10
CA PHE A 292 -8.90 10.13 5.38
C PHE A 292 -9.71 11.10 6.24
N ARG A 293 -10.63 10.59 7.04
CA ARG A 293 -11.43 11.39 7.97
C ARG A 293 -10.57 12.00 9.08
N LEU A 294 -9.64 11.23 9.67
CA LEU A 294 -8.79 11.72 10.76
C LEU A 294 -7.75 12.74 10.28
N LEU A 295 -7.27 12.59 9.05
CA LEU A 295 -6.35 13.53 8.41
C LEU A 295 -7.06 14.72 7.77
N ASP A 296 -8.37 14.68 7.60
CA ASP A 296 -9.14 15.58 6.71
C ASP A 296 -8.46 15.73 5.33
N ALA A 297 -8.15 14.56 4.73
CA ALA A 297 -7.35 14.49 3.50
C ALA A 297 -8.01 15.22 2.32
N GLY A 298 -9.35 15.38 2.35
CA GLY A 298 -10.08 16.18 1.37
C GLY A 298 -9.69 17.65 1.43
N SER A 299 -9.72 18.25 2.61
CA SER A 299 -9.40 19.66 2.81
C SER A 299 -7.90 19.93 2.69
N HIS A 300 -7.05 19.05 3.27
CA HIS A 300 -5.61 19.30 3.39
C HIS A 300 -4.79 18.84 2.17
N ALA A 301 -5.23 17.81 1.46
CA ALA A 301 -4.48 17.28 0.33
C ALA A 301 -5.27 17.23 -0.99
N GLY A 302 -6.56 17.63 -0.98
CA GLY A 302 -7.41 17.57 -2.18
C GLY A 302 -7.72 16.13 -2.64
N MET A 303 -7.68 15.17 -1.73
CA MET A 303 -7.84 13.75 -2.02
C MET A 303 -9.23 13.26 -1.65
N SER A 304 -9.77 12.33 -2.40
CA SER A 304 -11.03 11.66 -2.10
C SER A 304 -10.95 10.15 -2.29
N LEU A 305 -11.96 9.42 -1.82
CA LEU A 305 -12.09 7.98 -2.01
C LEU A 305 -13.33 7.67 -2.85
N THR A 306 -13.20 6.67 -3.73
CA THR A 306 -14.34 6.05 -4.38
C THR A 306 -15.11 5.14 -3.40
N GLU A 307 -16.26 4.61 -3.82
CA GLU A 307 -17.03 3.61 -3.03
C GLU A 307 -16.23 2.35 -2.71
N SER A 308 -15.26 1.98 -3.57
CA SER A 308 -14.34 0.86 -3.37
C SER A 308 -13.04 1.23 -2.66
N PHE A 309 -12.95 2.43 -2.09
CA PHE A 309 -11.77 2.96 -1.39
C PHE A 309 -10.54 3.15 -2.28
N ALA A 310 -10.71 3.31 -3.59
CA ALA A 310 -9.64 3.80 -4.46
C ALA A 310 -9.45 5.31 -4.25
N MET A 311 -8.21 5.75 -4.27
CA MET A 311 -7.86 7.16 -4.05
C MET A 311 -7.97 7.98 -5.34
N LEU A 312 -8.40 9.22 -5.21
CA LEU A 312 -8.42 10.23 -6.26
C LEU A 312 -7.73 11.51 -5.76
N PRO A 313 -6.78 12.10 -6.54
CA PRO A 313 -6.21 11.57 -7.80
C PRO A 313 -5.60 10.18 -7.63
N THR A 314 -5.44 9.43 -8.74
CA THR A 314 -4.90 8.04 -8.69
C THR A 314 -3.44 7.99 -8.27
N ALA A 315 -2.64 9.02 -8.63
CA ALA A 315 -1.27 9.18 -8.20
C ALA A 315 -1.22 9.61 -6.72
N ALA A 316 -1.46 8.66 -5.82
CA ALA A 316 -1.62 8.89 -4.40
C ALA A 316 -1.21 7.67 -3.57
N VAL A 317 -0.70 7.93 -2.36
CA VAL A 317 -0.36 6.91 -1.37
C VAL A 317 -0.93 7.32 -0.01
N SER A 318 -1.44 6.36 0.76
CA SER A 318 -1.87 6.59 2.14
C SER A 318 -1.59 5.39 3.02
N GLY A 319 -1.26 5.62 4.27
CA GLY A 319 -0.90 4.54 5.19
C GLY A 319 -0.62 5.01 6.60
N TYR A 320 0.11 4.17 7.32
CA TYR A 320 0.46 4.38 8.72
C TYR A 320 1.99 4.48 8.88
N TYR A 321 2.43 5.03 10.01
CA TYR A 321 3.82 4.98 10.46
C TYR A 321 3.88 4.28 11.81
N PHE A 322 4.73 3.26 11.89
CA PHE A 322 5.07 2.54 13.12
C PHE A 322 6.56 2.73 13.39
N SER A 323 6.91 3.14 14.61
CA SER A 323 8.29 3.47 15.01
C SER A 323 9.02 2.34 15.72
N HIS A 324 8.32 1.25 16.08
CA HIS A 324 8.93 0.16 16.84
C HIS A 324 10.13 -0.42 16.07
N PRO A 325 11.32 -0.59 16.69
CA PRO A 325 12.54 -0.99 15.99
C PRO A 325 12.50 -2.40 15.39
N GLN A 326 11.62 -3.27 15.88
CA GLN A 326 11.40 -4.61 15.36
C GLN A 326 10.14 -4.71 14.48
N SER A 327 9.51 -3.57 14.16
CA SER A 327 8.41 -3.60 13.20
C SER A 327 8.91 -4.04 11.82
N GLN A 328 8.12 -4.86 11.14
CA GLN A 328 8.47 -5.41 9.84
C GLN A 328 7.23 -5.61 9.00
N TYR A 329 7.41 -5.59 7.67
CA TYR A 329 6.35 -5.97 6.76
C TYR A 329 6.10 -7.48 6.81
N PHE A 330 4.83 -7.86 6.73
CA PHE A 330 4.40 -9.25 6.72
C PHE A 330 3.16 -9.42 5.84
N VAL A 331 2.78 -10.66 5.60
CA VAL A 331 1.57 -10.99 4.84
C VAL A 331 0.57 -11.61 5.80
N VAL A 332 -0.62 -11.02 5.96
CA VAL A 332 -1.72 -11.61 6.74
C VAL A 332 -2.11 -12.97 6.15
N GLY A 333 -2.22 -13.06 4.82
CA GLY A 333 -2.53 -14.28 4.11
C GLY A 333 -4.01 -14.63 4.17
N ARG A 334 -4.33 -15.92 4.38
CA ARG A 334 -5.70 -16.39 4.48
C ARG A 334 -6.31 -16.05 5.84
N VAL A 335 -7.60 -15.74 5.83
CA VAL A 335 -8.39 -15.31 6.99
C VAL A 335 -9.54 -16.29 7.23
N SER A 336 -9.66 -16.80 8.45
CA SER A 336 -10.72 -17.73 8.82
C SER A 336 -12.08 -17.07 9.02
N LYS A 337 -13.16 -17.84 8.94
CA LYS A 337 -14.54 -17.37 9.25
C LYS A 337 -14.63 -16.80 10.67
N GLU A 338 -13.89 -17.36 11.62
CA GLU A 338 -13.79 -16.87 13.01
C GLU A 338 -13.21 -15.44 13.05
N GLN A 339 -12.12 -15.19 12.35
CA GLN A 339 -11.50 -13.85 12.33
C GLN A 339 -12.34 -12.83 11.56
N VAL A 340 -13.02 -13.23 10.48
CA VAL A 340 -13.98 -12.37 9.76
C VAL A 340 -15.11 -11.93 10.69
N ALA A 341 -15.69 -12.85 11.47
CA ALA A 341 -16.73 -12.54 12.43
C ALA A 341 -16.20 -11.63 13.56
N ASP A 342 -15.01 -11.90 14.08
CA ASP A 342 -14.35 -11.04 15.09
C ASP A 342 -14.09 -9.63 14.56
N TYR A 343 -13.57 -9.51 13.33
CA TYR A 343 -13.28 -8.23 12.68
C TYR A 343 -14.58 -7.43 12.44
N ALA A 344 -15.63 -8.07 11.91
CA ALA A 344 -16.93 -7.47 11.69
C ALA A 344 -17.51 -6.90 13.00
N ARG A 345 -17.45 -7.70 14.08
CA ARG A 345 -17.92 -7.30 15.41
C ARG A 345 -17.11 -6.10 15.95
N ARG A 346 -15.78 -6.10 15.85
CA ARG A 346 -14.91 -5.00 16.31
C ARG A 346 -15.16 -3.71 15.54
N LYS A 347 -15.36 -3.83 14.23
CA LYS A 347 -15.59 -2.70 13.32
C LYS A 347 -17.06 -2.22 13.31
N GLY A 348 -17.99 -3.01 13.85
CA GLY A 348 -19.41 -2.68 13.91
C GLY A 348 -20.12 -2.75 12.55
N VAL A 349 -19.71 -3.72 11.70
CA VAL A 349 -20.27 -3.95 10.36
C VAL A 349 -20.76 -5.40 10.22
N GLU A 350 -21.58 -5.66 9.19
CA GLU A 350 -22.08 -7.01 8.89
C GLU A 350 -20.97 -7.93 8.38
N ILE A 351 -21.03 -9.22 8.75
CA ILE A 351 -20.07 -10.25 8.31
C ILE A 351 -19.97 -10.28 6.78
N ALA A 352 -21.10 -10.31 6.08
CA ALA A 352 -21.17 -10.33 4.63
C ALA A 352 -20.47 -9.13 3.97
N GLN A 353 -20.34 -7.99 4.66
CA GLN A 353 -19.60 -6.85 4.16
C GLN A 353 -18.10 -7.09 4.27
N VAL A 354 -17.63 -7.64 5.38
CA VAL A 354 -16.19 -7.99 5.55
C VAL A 354 -15.79 -9.09 4.57
N GLU A 355 -16.64 -10.09 4.35
CA GLU A 355 -16.43 -11.16 3.36
C GLU A 355 -16.24 -10.58 1.94
N ARG A 356 -17.03 -9.59 1.55
CA ARG A 356 -16.83 -8.90 0.26
C ARG A 356 -15.50 -8.14 0.20
N TRP A 357 -15.14 -7.44 1.28
CA TRP A 357 -13.88 -6.69 1.33
C TRP A 357 -12.65 -7.58 1.30
N LEU A 358 -12.73 -8.76 1.92
CA LEU A 358 -11.62 -9.73 2.05
C LEU A 358 -11.76 -10.94 1.11
N ALA A 359 -12.59 -10.86 0.07
CA ALA A 359 -12.91 -12.01 -0.78
C ALA A 359 -11.68 -12.79 -1.29
N SER A 360 -10.60 -12.08 -1.63
CA SER A 360 -9.33 -12.70 -2.07
C SER A 360 -8.53 -13.36 -0.96
N ASN A 361 -8.83 -13.04 0.31
CA ASN A 361 -8.11 -13.51 1.49
C ASN A 361 -8.86 -14.60 2.26
N LEU A 362 -10.12 -14.88 1.95
CA LEU A 362 -10.90 -15.87 2.69
C LEU A 362 -10.33 -17.28 2.53
N ASP A 363 -10.36 -18.05 3.61
CA ASP A 363 -10.01 -19.49 3.63
C ASP A 363 -11.24 -20.39 3.42
N TYR A 364 -12.38 -19.81 3.16
CA TYR A 364 -13.68 -20.47 2.96
C TYR A 364 -14.49 -19.76 1.87
N ASP A 365 -15.49 -20.44 1.34
CA ASP A 365 -16.48 -19.85 0.45
C ASP A 365 -17.61 -19.23 1.28
N PRO A 366 -17.94 -17.94 1.13
CA PRO A 366 -19.11 -17.33 1.77
C PRO A 366 -20.44 -18.00 1.34
N GLU A 367 -21.38 -18.10 2.28
CA GLU A 367 -22.72 -18.66 2.03
C GLU A 367 -23.62 -17.68 1.27
#